data_17a046ca9376b1603e41434adff5bd54
#
_entry.id   17a046ca9376b1603e41434adff5bd54
#
_cell.length_a   1.000
_cell.length_b   1.000
_cell.length_c   1.000
_cell.angle_alpha   90.00
_cell.angle_beta   90.00
_cell.angle_gamma   90.00
#
_symmetry.space_group_name_H-M   'P 1'
#
loop_
_entity.id
_entity.type
_entity.pdbx_description
1 polymer ?
#
loop_
_entity_poly.entity_id
_entity_poly.type
_entity_poly.pdbx_seq_one_letter_code
_entity_poly.pdbx_strand_id
1 'polypeptide(L)'
;MKALSAIAIVCLLLLSSFNVPTYKMAKVKYNGGGDWYGDRTALPNLIAFCNDNLKTNFQQQDETVEVGSAEIFNYPFIFLTGHGNVIFSSQEVANLRKYLTGGGFLHIDDNYGLDKFIRPQMKKVFPELEFVELPPNHPIYHQKYDFPNGLPKIHEHDGKRAQGFGLIYKGRLVCFYTYECDLGNGWEDFGTYPNDTQESRLKALKMGANLIQYVLTQ
;
A
#
# COMPACT_ATOMS: atom_id res chain seq x y z
N MET A 1 29.53 46.47 -18.31
CA MET A 1 29.48 45.13 -18.91
C MET A 1 29.90 43.99 -17.96
N LYS A 2 30.77 44.18 -16.96
CA LYS A 2 31.22 43.11 -16.03
C LYS A 2 30.17 42.70 -14.94
N ALA A 3 29.26 43.60 -14.58
CA ALA A 3 28.22 43.31 -13.55
C ALA A 3 27.05 42.42 -14.05
N LEU A 4 26.68 42.54 -15.32
CA LEU A 4 25.61 41.70 -15.90
C LEU A 4 26.03 40.24 -16.06
N SER A 5 27.31 39.94 -16.30
CA SER A 5 27.83 38.57 -16.42
C SER A 5 27.82 37.82 -15.06
N ALA A 6 28.05 38.52 -13.94
CA ALA A 6 28.06 37.92 -12.60
C ALA A 6 26.64 37.51 -12.16
N ILE A 7 25.60 38.32 -12.48
CA ILE A 7 24.21 38.03 -12.14
C ILE A 7 23.70 36.82 -12.94
N ALA A 8 24.08 36.68 -14.22
CA ALA A 8 23.68 35.53 -15.04
C ALA A 8 24.26 34.19 -14.49
N ILE A 9 25.50 34.22 -14.00
CA ILE A 9 26.14 33.02 -13.41
C ILE A 9 25.50 32.62 -12.07
N VAL A 10 25.12 33.58 -11.24
CA VAL A 10 24.41 33.30 -9.96
C VAL A 10 23.00 32.74 -10.20
N CYS A 11 22.27 33.23 -11.22
CA CYS A 11 20.97 32.65 -11.59
C CYS A 11 21.10 31.25 -12.20
N LEU A 12 22.19 30.91 -12.88
CA LEU A 12 22.41 29.58 -13.42
C LEU A 12 22.74 28.54 -12.32
N LEU A 13 23.37 28.95 -11.23
CA LEU A 13 23.72 28.07 -10.10
C LEU A 13 22.52 27.78 -9.18
N LEU A 14 21.44 28.59 -9.25
CA LEU A 14 20.20 28.34 -8.49
C LEU A 14 19.24 27.36 -9.20
N LEU A 15 19.56 26.94 -10.42
CA LEU A 15 18.89 25.85 -11.12
C LEU A 15 19.50 24.47 -10.79
N SER A 16 20.22 24.35 -9.66
CA SER A 16 20.57 23.03 -9.15
C SER A 16 19.28 22.24 -8.93
N SER A 17 19.06 21.30 -9.80
CA SER A 17 17.98 20.32 -9.80
C SER A 17 17.69 19.88 -8.35
N PHE A 18 16.56 20.29 -7.80
CA PHE A 18 15.99 19.61 -6.66
C PHE A 18 15.74 18.17 -7.11
N ASN A 19 16.62 17.26 -6.75
CA ASN A 19 16.33 15.84 -6.86
C ASN A 19 15.12 15.57 -5.98
N VAL A 20 13.95 15.53 -6.58
CA VAL A 20 12.74 15.08 -5.90
C VAL A 20 13.02 13.65 -5.47
N PRO A 21 12.99 13.33 -4.17
CA PRO A 21 13.27 11.98 -3.71
C PRO A 21 12.32 11.01 -4.40
N THR A 22 12.89 9.95 -4.97
CA THR A 22 12.12 8.88 -5.59
C THR A 22 11.79 7.86 -4.52
N TYR A 23 10.52 7.64 -4.28
CA TYR A 23 10.04 6.61 -3.35
C TYR A 23 9.92 5.26 -4.05
N LYS A 24 9.93 4.19 -3.26
CA LYS A 24 9.74 2.83 -3.73
C LYS A 24 8.58 2.18 -2.99
N MET A 25 7.90 1.26 -3.66
CA MET A 25 6.94 0.34 -3.04
C MET A 25 7.50 -1.07 -3.09
N ALA A 26 7.15 -1.89 -2.13
CA ALA A 26 7.57 -3.29 -2.12
C ALA A 26 6.41 -4.24 -1.80
N LYS A 27 6.44 -5.40 -2.46
CA LYS A 27 5.63 -6.55 -2.10
C LYS A 27 6.32 -7.32 -0.98
N VAL A 28 5.55 -7.74 0.01
CA VAL A 28 6.06 -8.48 1.17
C VAL A 28 6.20 -9.96 0.83
N LYS A 29 7.44 -10.47 0.91
CA LYS A 29 7.70 -11.90 0.89
C LYS A 29 7.62 -12.44 2.32
N TYR A 30 6.73 -13.40 2.54
CA TYR A 30 6.50 -14.03 3.83
C TYR A 30 6.66 -15.56 3.74
N ASN A 31 6.81 -16.21 4.90
CA ASN A 31 6.87 -17.65 5.02
C ASN A 31 5.49 -18.23 5.37
N GLY A 32 5.35 -19.56 5.28
CA GLY A 32 4.12 -20.27 5.65
C GLY A 32 3.47 -21.03 4.50
N GLY A 33 3.93 -20.80 3.27
CA GLY A 33 3.44 -21.50 2.07
C GLY A 33 2.29 -20.83 1.35
N GLY A 34 1.89 -19.62 1.77
CA GLY A 34 0.98 -18.79 0.98
C GLY A 34 1.69 -18.17 -0.23
N ASP A 35 0.92 -17.80 -1.23
CA ASP A 35 1.40 -17.33 -2.53
C ASP A 35 1.62 -15.80 -2.58
N TRP A 36 2.48 -15.29 -1.69
CA TRP A 36 2.88 -13.88 -1.61
C TRP A 36 3.25 -13.26 -2.97
N TYR A 37 3.62 -14.08 -3.94
CA TYR A 37 4.04 -13.70 -5.30
C TYR A 37 2.85 -13.52 -6.26
N GLY A 38 1.62 -13.66 -5.80
CA GLY A 38 0.40 -13.30 -6.53
C GLY A 38 0.37 -11.82 -6.92
N ASP A 39 -0.65 -11.42 -7.68
CA ASP A 39 -0.90 -10.03 -8.09
C ASP A 39 0.35 -9.35 -8.70
N ARG A 40 0.90 -9.96 -9.75
CA ARG A 40 2.22 -9.62 -10.30
C ARG A 40 2.30 -8.21 -10.86
N THR A 41 1.24 -7.73 -11.48
CA THR A 41 1.18 -6.44 -12.14
C THR A 41 0.50 -5.37 -11.27
N ALA A 42 -0.04 -5.76 -10.10
CA ALA A 42 -0.81 -4.90 -9.23
C ALA A 42 -0.04 -3.66 -8.78
N LEU A 43 1.13 -3.81 -8.15
CA LEU A 43 1.92 -2.67 -7.69
C LEU A 43 2.46 -1.81 -8.84
N PRO A 44 3.03 -2.35 -9.94
CA PRO A 44 3.42 -1.55 -11.09
C PRO A 44 2.29 -0.69 -11.66
N ASN A 45 1.09 -1.24 -11.78
CA ASN A 45 -0.08 -0.50 -12.25
C ASN A 45 -0.55 0.56 -11.26
N LEU A 46 -0.56 0.25 -9.95
CA LEU A 46 -0.88 1.24 -8.93
C LEU A 46 0.15 2.39 -8.90
N ILE A 47 1.43 2.07 -9.02
CA ILE A 47 2.53 3.06 -9.11
C ILE A 47 2.31 3.99 -10.30
N ALA A 48 2.08 3.42 -11.49
CA ALA A 48 1.81 4.21 -12.69
C ALA A 48 0.61 5.14 -12.49
N PHE A 49 -0.49 4.59 -11.97
CA PHE A 49 -1.70 5.36 -11.69
C PHE A 49 -1.48 6.49 -10.69
N CYS A 50 -0.72 6.25 -9.61
CA CYS A 50 -0.39 7.27 -8.61
C CYS A 50 0.52 8.34 -9.19
N ASN A 51 1.57 7.98 -9.94
CA ASN A 51 2.46 8.95 -10.56
C ASN A 51 1.69 9.87 -11.52
N ASP A 52 0.76 9.32 -12.30
CA ASP A 52 -0.04 10.10 -13.25
C ASP A 52 -1.09 10.98 -12.56
N ASN A 53 -1.78 10.46 -11.53
CA ASN A 53 -2.94 11.12 -10.96
C ASN A 53 -2.66 11.92 -9.69
N LEU A 54 -1.71 11.48 -8.85
CA LEU A 54 -1.32 12.17 -7.62
C LEU A 54 -0.06 13.02 -7.80
N LYS A 55 0.61 12.90 -8.95
CA LYS A 55 1.92 13.53 -9.21
C LYS A 55 2.98 13.09 -8.20
N THR A 56 2.91 11.83 -7.78
CA THR A 56 3.94 11.20 -6.97
C THR A 56 5.18 10.91 -7.83
N ASN A 57 6.31 10.63 -7.16
CA ASN A 57 7.56 10.24 -7.82
C ASN A 57 8.00 8.86 -7.32
N PHE A 58 7.17 7.86 -7.54
CA PHE A 58 7.55 6.48 -7.26
C PHE A 58 8.36 5.89 -8.41
N GLN A 59 9.35 5.05 -8.06
CA GLN A 59 10.04 4.21 -9.02
C GLN A 59 9.03 3.27 -9.68
N GLN A 60 9.05 3.17 -11.02
CA GLN A 60 8.01 2.46 -11.79
C GLN A 60 7.91 0.97 -11.47
N GLN A 61 9.02 0.35 -11.12
CA GLN A 61 9.05 -1.06 -10.72
C GLN A 61 8.94 -1.17 -9.21
N ASP A 62 8.10 -2.08 -8.74
CA ASP A 62 8.07 -2.50 -7.35
C ASP A 62 9.27 -3.42 -7.03
N GLU A 63 9.53 -3.56 -5.75
CA GLU A 63 10.53 -4.47 -5.23
C GLU A 63 9.87 -5.54 -4.36
N THR A 64 10.63 -6.59 -4.03
CA THR A 64 10.21 -7.60 -3.07
C THR A 64 11.05 -7.45 -1.81
N VAL A 65 10.39 -7.46 -0.64
CA VAL A 65 11.09 -7.32 0.65
C VAL A 65 10.66 -8.42 1.62
N GLU A 66 11.64 -9.04 2.27
CA GLU A 66 11.38 -9.98 3.39
C GLU A 66 11.07 -9.20 4.67
N VAL A 67 10.09 -9.68 5.44
CA VAL A 67 9.65 -9.03 6.68
C VAL A 67 10.79 -8.83 7.68
N GLY A 68 11.73 -9.77 7.73
CA GLY A 68 12.89 -9.72 8.63
C GLY A 68 14.08 -8.88 8.13
N SER A 69 14.04 -8.40 6.89
CA SER A 69 15.13 -7.62 6.29
C SER A 69 15.18 -6.19 6.82
N ALA A 70 16.39 -5.63 6.93
CA ALA A 70 16.58 -4.21 7.18
C ALA A 70 16.11 -3.34 5.99
N GLU A 71 16.04 -3.91 4.78
CA GLU A 71 15.57 -3.21 3.58
C GLU A 71 14.13 -2.69 3.70
N ILE A 72 13.30 -3.31 4.57
CA ILE A 72 11.91 -2.90 4.79
C ILE A 72 11.76 -1.41 5.12
N PHE A 73 12.77 -0.82 5.77
CA PHE A 73 12.78 0.59 6.17
C PHE A 73 13.00 1.57 5.01
N ASN A 74 13.34 1.07 3.82
CA ASN A 74 13.48 1.88 2.61
C ASN A 74 12.13 2.19 1.92
N TYR A 75 11.04 1.55 2.36
CA TYR A 75 9.74 1.66 1.72
C TYR A 75 8.74 2.36 2.65
N PRO A 76 8.14 3.49 2.25
CA PRO A 76 7.07 4.12 3.04
C PRO A 76 5.79 3.26 3.08
N PHE A 77 5.62 2.40 2.08
CA PHE A 77 4.47 1.53 1.89
C PHE A 77 4.92 0.13 1.44
N ILE A 78 4.41 -0.89 2.11
CA ILE A 78 4.59 -2.29 1.73
C ILE A 78 3.23 -2.97 1.56
N PHE A 79 3.16 -3.88 0.59
CA PHE A 79 1.95 -4.60 0.18
C PHE A 79 2.09 -6.10 0.46
N LEU A 80 1.16 -6.65 1.23
CA LEU A 80 1.06 -8.08 1.52
C LEU A 80 -0.24 -8.60 0.93
N THR A 81 -0.13 -9.58 0.05
CA THR A 81 -1.26 -10.23 -0.62
C THR A 81 -1.03 -11.74 -0.67
N GLY A 82 -2.02 -12.48 -1.09
CA GLY A 82 -1.95 -13.91 -1.37
C GLY A 82 -3.05 -14.72 -0.71
N HIS A 83 -3.02 -16.02 -1.02
CA HIS A 83 -3.89 -17.03 -0.41
C HIS A 83 -3.09 -17.86 0.60
N GLY A 84 -3.78 -18.42 1.59
CA GLY A 84 -3.21 -19.43 2.47
C GLY A 84 -2.37 -18.89 3.61
N ASN A 85 -1.42 -19.72 4.05
CA ASN A 85 -0.80 -19.54 5.36
C ASN A 85 0.31 -18.49 5.35
N VAL A 86 0.30 -17.64 6.38
CA VAL A 86 1.34 -16.65 6.68
C VAL A 86 1.97 -16.98 8.03
N ILE A 87 3.29 -17.03 8.08
CA ILE A 87 4.03 -17.27 9.33
C ILE A 87 5.13 -16.22 9.47
N PHE A 88 5.14 -15.52 10.62
CA PHE A 88 6.23 -14.65 11.02
C PHE A 88 7.01 -15.27 12.18
N SER A 89 8.33 -15.33 12.04
CA SER A 89 9.25 -15.63 13.13
C SER A 89 9.27 -14.51 14.17
N SER A 90 9.81 -14.75 15.34
CA SER A 90 9.93 -13.72 16.38
C SER A 90 10.75 -12.51 15.93
N GLN A 91 11.77 -12.73 15.09
CA GLN A 91 12.58 -11.65 14.52
C GLN A 91 11.76 -10.82 13.52
N GLU A 92 10.99 -11.47 12.64
CA GLU A 92 10.11 -10.78 11.68
C GLU A 92 9.02 -9.99 12.38
N VAL A 93 8.42 -10.54 13.43
CA VAL A 93 7.46 -9.83 14.28
C VAL A 93 8.07 -8.55 14.88
N ALA A 94 9.27 -8.66 15.47
CA ALA A 94 9.95 -7.50 16.05
C ALA A 94 10.34 -6.45 14.99
N ASN A 95 10.82 -6.90 13.82
CA ASN A 95 11.19 -6.02 12.72
C ASN A 95 9.98 -5.30 12.12
N LEU A 96 8.89 -6.02 11.85
CA LEU A 96 7.67 -5.44 11.33
C LEU A 96 7.05 -4.42 12.30
N ARG A 97 7.04 -4.74 13.61
CA ARG A 97 6.62 -3.80 14.64
C ARG A 97 7.46 -2.51 14.60
N LYS A 98 8.80 -2.65 14.55
CA LYS A 98 9.70 -1.50 14.47
C LYS A 98 9.44 -0.66 13.21
N TYR A 99 9.25 -1.30 12.06
CA TYR A 99 8.90 -0.64 10.81
C TYR A 99 7.60 0.15 10.93
N LEU A 100 6.53 -0.48 11.39
CA LEU A 100 5.21 0.12 11.49
C LEU A 100 5.15 1.24 12.54
N THR A 101 5.85 1.09 13.67
CA THR A 101 5.91 2.13 14.70
C THR A 101 6.85 3.27 14.34
N GLY A 102 7.79 3.05 13.42
CA GLY A 102 8.78 4.01 12.92
C GLY A 102 8.34 4.87 11.74
N GLY A 103 7.08 4.74 11.30
CA GLY A 103 6.54 5.55 10.18
C GLY A 103 6.13 4.75 8.95
N GLY A 104 6.53 3.47 8.85
CA GLY A 104 6.11 2.60 7.76
C GLY A 104 4.62 2.29 7.78
N PHE A 105 4.11 1.81 6.65
CA PHE A 105 2.72 1.44 6.48
C PHE A 105 2.59 0.09 5.77
N LEU A 106 1.71 -0.78 6.29
CA LEU A 106 1.39 -2.07 5.69
C LEU A 106 -0.03 -2.06 5.13
N HIS A 107 -0.17 -2.37 3.85
CA HIS A 107 -1.45 -2.78 3.28
C HIS A 107 -1.50 -4.31 3.19
N ILE A 108 -2.55 -4.90 3.73
CA ILE A 108 -2.86 -6.32 3.60
C ILE A 108 -4.09 -6.44 2.71
N ASP A 109 -4.01 -7.25 1.66
CA ASP A 109 -5.15 -7.58 0.81
C ASP A 109 -5.43 -9.07 0.89
N ASP A 110 -6.66 -9.42 1.23
CA ASP A 110 -7.09 -10.81 1.34
C ASP A 110 -7.60 -11.29 -0.03
N ASN A 111 -6.78 -12.06 -0.72
CA ASN A 111 -7.16 -12.74 -1.95
C ASN A 111 -8.03 -13.98 -1.70
N TYR A 112 -8.83 -13.95 -0.62
CA TYR A 112 -9.67 -15.05 -0.15
C TYR A 112 -8.93 -16.16 0.60
N GLY A 113 -9.21 -16.25 1.89
CA GLY A 113 -8.71 -17.28 2.78
C GLY A 113 -7.42 -16.94 3.54
N LEU A 114 -6.89 -15.73 3.40
CA LEU A 114 -5.76 -15.22 4.16
C LEU A 114 -6.15 -14.88 5.61
N ASP A 115 -7.39 -14.46 5.84
CA ASP A 115 -7.88 -13.86 7.10
C ASP A 115 -7.53 -14.67 8.35
N LYS A 116 -7.84 -15.97 8.34
CA LYS A 116 -7.58 -16.87 9.48
C LYS A 116 -6.10 -17.05 9.82
N PHE A 117 -5.21 -16.73 8.88
CA PHE A 117 -3.76 -16.83 9.05
C PHE A 117 -3.14 -15.48 9.43
N ILE A 118 -3.51 -14.40 8.77
CA ILE A 118 -2.86 -13.11 8.95
C ILE A 118 -3.23 -12.43 10.29
N ARG A 119 -4.49 -12.55 10.73
CA ARG A 119 -4.90 -11.93 12.00
C ARG A 119 -4.08 -12.42 13.20
N PRO A 120 -3.84 -13.74 13.40
CA PRO A 120 -2.97 -14.20 14.47
C PRO A 120 -1.53 -13.71 14.35
N GLN A 121 -1.00 -13.54 13.13
CA GLN A 121 0.35 -13.01 12.96
C GLN A 121 0.43 -11.52 13.33
N MET A 122 -0.56 -10.72 12.89
CA MET A 122 -0.61 -9.31 13.27
C MET A 122 -0.86 -9.11 14.77
N LYS A 123 -1.57 -10.04 15.43
CA LYS A 123 -1.71 -10.05 16.90
C LYS A 123 -0.38 -10.29 17.61
N LYS A 124 0.56 -11.04 17.01
CA LYS A 124 1.94 -11.14 17.56
C LYS A 124 2.70 -9.81 17.40
N VAL A 125 2.50 -9.10 16.28
CA VAL A 125 3.15 -7.80 16.03
C VAL A 125 2.63 -6.73 16.99
N PHE A 126 1.32 -6.69 17.23
CA PHE A 126 0.65 -5.77 18.13
C PHE A 126 -0.29 -6.52 19.09
N PRO A 127 0.26 -7.11 20.17
CA PRO A 127 -0.56 -7.83 21.16
C PRO A 127 -1.63 -6.94 21.81
N GLU A 128 -1.38 -5.64 21.89
CA GLU A 128 -2.26 -4.64 22.51
C GLU A 128 -3.34 -4.08 21.56
N LEU A 129 -3.26 -4.34 20.25
CA LEU A 129 -4.22 -3.81 19.28
C LEU A 129 -5.15 -4.91 18.74
N GLU A 130 -6.32 -4.47 18.30
CA GLU A 130 -7.26 -5.28 17.52
C GLU A 130 -7.51 -4.57 16.17
N PHE A 131 -7.80 -5.35 15.14
CA PHE A 131 -8.31 -4.80 13.88
C PHE A 131 -9.70 -4.20 14.13
N VAL A 132 -9.83 -2.91 13.84
CA VAL A 132 -11.11 -2.20 13.92
C VAL A 132 -11.59 -1.88 12.51
N GLU A 133 -12.87 -2.10 12.24
CA GLU A 133 -13.46 -1.70 10.97
C GLU A 133 -13.49 -0.18 10.87
N LEU A 134 -12.91 0.37 9.81
CA LEU A 134 -12.91 1.81 9.57
C LEU A 134 -14.28 2.24 9.02
N PRO A 135 -14.92 3.22 9.66
CA PRO A 135 -16.24 3.66 9.21
C PRO A 135 -16.16 4.36 7.85
N PRO A 136 -17.24 4.40 7.07
CA PRO A 136 -17.25 4.99 5.73
C PRO A 136 -16.77 6.44 5.66
N ASN A 137 -16.88 7.22 6.73
CA ASN A 137 -16.37 8.60 6.82
C ASN A 137 -14.88 8.66 7.20
N HIS A 138 -14.15 7.55 7.30
CA HIS A 138 -12.72 7.59 7.60
C HIS A 138 -11.94 8.28 6.48
N PRO A 139 -10.95 9.15 6.80
CA PRO A 139 -10.21 9.93 5.79
C PRO A 139 -9.57 9.11 4.67
N ILE A 140 -9.22 7.84 4.90
CA ILE A 140 -8.63 6.97 3.88
C ILE A 140 -9.54 6.79 2.65
N TYR A 141 -10.87 6.92 2.83
CA TYR A 141 -11.85 6.81 1.75
C TYR A 141 -12.12 8.14 1.02
N HIS A 142 -11.58 9.26 1.53
CA HIS A 142 -11.88 10.62 1.07
C HIS A 142 -10.62 11.45 0.82
N GLN A 143 -9.66 10.87 0.10
CA GLN A 143 -8.44 11.59 -0.29
C GLN A 143 -8.64 12.31 -1.64
N LYS A 144 -8.04 11.81 -2.70
CA LYS A 144 -8.23 12.31 -4.08
C LYS A 144 -9.61 11.98 -4.62
N TYR A 145 -10.12 10.81 -4.29
CA TYR A 145 -11.40 10.28 -4.76
C TYR A 145 -12.34 10.05 -3.59
N ASP A 146 -13.63 10.20 -3.84
CA ASP A 146 -14.66 10.02 -2.82
C ASP A 146 -15.30 8.63 -2.88
N PHE A 147 -15.26 7.92 -1.74
CA PHE A 147 -15.90 6.63 -1.54
C PHE A 147 -16.88 6.71 -0.36
N PRO A 148 -18.06 7.28 -0.55
CA PRO A 148 -18.99 7.59 0.53
C PRO A 148 -19.54 6.36 1.27
N ASN A 149 -19.43 5.19 0.64
CA ASN A 149 -19.84 3.91 1.24
C ASN A 149 -18.63 3.12 1.82
N GLY A 150 -17.44 3.74 1.91
CA GLY A 150 -16.21 3.08 2.37
C GLY A 150 -15.56 2.19 1.29
N LEU A 151 -14.97 1.08 1.72
CA LEU A 151 -14.22 0.19 0.83
C LEU A 151 -15.11 -0.39 -0.29
N PRO A 152 -14.75 -0.20 -1.58
CA PRO A 152 -15.51 -0.80 -2.67
C PRO A 152 -15.31 -2.32 -2.73
N LYS A 153 -16.34 -3.06 -3.12
CA LYS A 153 -16.22 -4.47 -3.52
C LYS A 153 -15.65 -4.52 -4.93
N ILE A 154 -14.61 -5.31 -5.14
CA ILE A 154 -13.95 -5.48 -6.46
C ILE A 154 -14.26 -6.85 -7.02
N HIS A 155 -13.97 -7.92 -6.29
CA HIS A 155 -14.34 -9.29 -6.67
C HIS A 155 -15.36 -9.89 -5.70
N GLU A 156 -16.14 -10.84 -6.21
CA GLU A 156 -17.08 -11.63 -5.43
C GLU A 156 -16.48 -13.00 -5.11
N HIS A 157 -16.55 -13.41 -3.84
CA HIS A 157 -16.20 -14.75 -3.40
C HIS A 157 -17.41 -15.47 -2.81
N ASP A 158 -17.79 -15.13 -1.59
CA ASP A 158 -18.88 -15.80 -0.86
C ASP A 158 -20.05 -14.87 -0.51
N GLY A 159 -20.19 -13.78 -1.25
CA GLY A 159 -21.31 -12.83 -1.13
C GLY A 159 -21.22 -11.90 0.09
N LYS A 160 -20.10 -11.88 0.81
CA LYS A 160 -19.91 -10.96 1.92
C LYS A 160 -19.54 -9.56 1.41
N ARG A 161 -19.86 -8.54 2.20
CA ARG A 161 -19.46 -7.17 1.88
C ARG A 161 -17.97 -6.93 2.05
N ALA A 162 -17.41 -6.03 1.28
CA ALA A 162 -16.06 -5.52 1.52
C ALA A 162 -15.96 -4.79 2.85
N GLN A 163 -14.87 -5.01 3.59
CA GLN A 163 -14.59 -4.38 4.88
C GLN A 163 -13.14 -3.90 4.93
N GLY A 164 -12.95 -2.64 5.27
CA GLY A 164 -11.62 -2.10 5.53
C GLY A 164 -11.33 -2.08 7.02
N PHE A 165 -10.33 -2.84 7.45
CA PHE A 165 -9.92 -2.87 8.85
C PHE A 165 -8.62 -2.11 9.05
N GLY A 166 -8.47 -1.46 10.20
CA GLY A 166 -7.27 -0.74 10.57
C GLY A 166 -6.63 -1.25 11.85
N LEU A 167 -5.29 -1.22 11.92
CA LEU A 167 -4.57 -1.21 13.18
C LEU A 167 -4.12 0.22 13.47
N ILE A 168 -4.56 0.76 14.60
CA ILE A 168 -4.28 2.15 14.99
C ILE A 168 -3.33 2.15 16.18
N TYR A 169 -2.11 2.59 15.94
CA TYR A 169 -1.08 2.71 16.97
C TYR A 169 -0.83 4.17 17.32
N LYS A 170 -1.07 4.57 18.57
CA LYS A 170 -0.92 5.96 19.06
C LYS A 170 -1.58 7.01 18.16
N GLY A 171 -2.79 6.71 17.68
CA GLY A 171 -3.58 7.61 16.83
C GLY A 171 -3.22 7.57 15.34
N ARG A 172 -2.18 6.86 14.92
CA ARG A 172 -1.81 6.66 13.51
C ARG A 172 -2.31 5.31 13.00
N LEU A 173 -2.94 5.30 11.83
CA LEU A 173 -3.23 4.07 11.12
C LEU A 173 -1.91 3.50 10.57
N VAL A 174 -1.49 2.34 11.08
CA VAL A 174 -0.21 1.71 10.70
C VAL A 174 -0.39 0.55 9.74
N CYS A 175 -1.58 -0.03 9.72
CA CYS A 175 -1.93 -1.12 8.81
C CYS A 175 -3.37 -0.94 8.35
N PHE A 176 -3.60 -1.11 7.05
CA PHE A 176 -4.93 -1.18 6.45
C PHE A 176 -5.11 -2.56 5.84
N TYR A 177 -6.18 -3.25 6.23
CA TYR A 177 -6.50 -4.59 5.77
C TYR A 177 -7.82 -4.56 5.00
N THR A 178 -7.75 -4.91 3.72
CA THR A 178 -8.91 -5.00 2.83
C THR A 178 -9.40 -6.45 2.79
N TYR A 179 -10.50 -6.69 3.50
CA TYR A 179 -11.12 -7.99 3.64
C TYR A 179 -12.34 -8.11 2.71
N GLU A 180 -12.50 -9.26 2.04
CA GLU A 180 -13.59 -9.51 1.09
C GLU A 180 -13.69 -8.47 -0.03
N CYS A 181 -12.54 -7.92 -0.45
CA CYS A 181 -12.48 -6.83 -1.43
C CYS A 181 -11.73 -7.22 -2.69
N ASP A 182 -10.57 -7.88 -2.56
CA ASP A 182 -9.58 -8.15 -3.61
C ASP A 182 -9.14 -6.87 -4.34
N LEU A 183 -8.69 -5.92 -3.55
CA LEU A 183 -8.27 -4.64 -4.09
C LEU A 183 -7.07 -4.78 -5.02
N GLY A 184 -6.11 -5.66 -4.66
CA GLY A 184 -4.92 -5.97 -5.44
C GLY A 184 -5.26 -6.61 -6.79
N ASN A 185 -6.21 -7.51 -6.82
CA ASN A 185 -6.70 -8.09 -8.08
C ASN A 185 -7.22 -7.00 -9.03
N GLY A 186 -7.91 -6.00 -8.48
CA GLY A 186 -8.39 -4.86 -9.28
C GLY A 186 -7.29 -3.94 -9.80
N TRP A 187 -6.06 -4.06 -9.29
CA TRP A 187 -4.89 -3.33 -9.82
C TRP A 187 -4.16 -4.08 -10.92
N GLU A 188 -4.41 -5.40 -11.09
CA GLU A 188 -3.80 -6.21 -12.13
C GLU A 188 -4.07 -5.67 -13.54
N ASP A 189 -3.37 -6.22 -14.53
CA ASP A 189 -3.63 -5.92 -15.93
C ASP A 189 -5.06 -6.29 -16.31
N PHE A 190 -5.69 -5.43 -17.09
CA PHE A 190 -7.06 -5.67 -17.54
C PHE A 190 -7.15 -7.00 -18.31
N GLY A 191 -8.12 -7.83 -17.92
CA GLY A 191 -8.32 -9.15 -18.51
C GLY A 191 -7.54 -10.28 -17.82
N THR A 192 -6.85 -10.00 -16.72
CA THR A 192 -6.24 -11.04 -15.88
C THR A 192 -7.32 -11.95 -15.30
N TYR A 193 -8.44 -11.38 -14.92
CA TYR A 193 -9.60 -12.12 -14.41
C TYR A 193 -10.80 -12.05 -15.37
N PRO A 194 -11.53 -13.16 -15.58
CA PRO A 194 -12.58 -13.25 -16.60
C PRO A 194 -13.74 -12.26 -16.43
N ASN A 195 -14.02 -11.85 -15.20
CA ASN A 195 -15.16 -10.98 -14.86
C ASN A 195 -14.76 -9.52 -14.62
N ASP A 196 -13.52 -9.16 -14.89
CA ASP A 196 -13.04 -7.80 -14.69
C ASP A 196 -13.68 -6.84 -15.69
N THR A 197 -14.15 -5.72 -15.18
CA THR A 197 -14.59 -4.59 -15.99
C THR A 197 -13.60 -3.44 -15.86
N GLN A 198 -13.52 -2.60 -16.90
CA GLN A 198 -12.72 -1.36 -16.83
C GLN A 198 -13.19 -0.46 -15.67
N GLU A 199 -14.49 -0.45 -15.39
CA GLU A 199 -15.07 0.33 -14.29
C GLU A 199 -14.59 -0.21 -12.93
N SER A 200 -14.65 -1.52 -12.71
CA SER A 200 -14.18 -2.18 -11.48
C SER A 200 -12.70 -1.93 -11.27
N ARG A 201 -11.88 -2.12 -12.30
CA ARG A 201 -10.45 -1.85 -12.28
C ARG A 201 -10.14 -0.38 -11.94
N LEU A 202 -10.81 0.56 -12.60
CA LEU A 202 -10.62 1.98 -12.31
C LEU A 202 -11.03 2.34 -10.88
N LYS A 203 -12.09 1.72 -10.36
CA LYS A 203 -12.55 1.88 -8.98
C LYS A 203 -11.47 1.39 -7.99
N ALA A 204 -10.87 0.23 -8.25
CA ALA A 204 -9.78 -0.31 -7.44
C ALA A 204 -8.54 0.59 -7.45
N LEU A 205 -8.09 1.05 -8.63
CA LEU A 205 -6.96 1.97 -8.77
C LEU A 205 -7.21 3.30 -8.05
N LYS A 206 -8.42 3.85 -8.11
CA LYS A 206 -8.80 5.07 -7.39
C LYS A 206 -8.73 4.86 -5.87
N MET A 207 -9.20 3.71 -5.37
CA MET A 207 -9.09 3.40 -3.94
C MET A 207 -7.63 3.19 -3.52
N GLY A 208 -6.84 2.53 -4.35
CA GLY A 208 -5.38 2.41 -4.15
C GLY A 208 -4.68 3.77 -4.11
N ALA A 209 -5.05 4.69 -5.01
CA ALA A 209 -4.51 6.05 -4.98
C ALA A 209 -4.89 6.81 -3.69
N ASN A 210 -6.11 6.66 -3.20
CA ASN A 210 -6.51 7.21 -1.91
C ASN A 210 -5.65 6.65 -0.77
N LEU A 211 -5.42 5.34 -0.77
CA LEU A 211 -4.58 4.68 0.22
C LEU A 211 -3.15 5.24 0.19
N ILE A 212 -2.55 5.37 -0.99
CA ILE A 212 -1.19 5.92 -1.14
C ILE A 212 -1.15 7.40 -0.71
N GLN A 213 -2.11 8.22 -1.12
CA GLN A 213 -2.15 9.62 -0.69
C GLN A 213 -2.29 9.74 0.82
N TYR A 214 -3.16 8.94 1.45
CA TYR A 214 -3.30 8.90 2.89
C TYR A 214 -1.99 8.57 3.60
N VAL A 215 -1.26 7.54 3.11
CA VAL A 215 0.05 7.12 3.66
C VAL A 215 1.09 8.24 3.59
N LEU A 216 1.11 8.99 2.50
CA LEU A 216 2.10 10.06 2.28
C LEU A 216 1.76 11.37 3.04
N THR A 217 0.54 11.50 3.58
CA THR A 217 0.06 12.75 4.20
C THR A 217 -0.29 12.64 5.68
N GLN A 218 -0.24 11.43 6.28
CA GLN A 218 -0.50 11.22 7.71
C GLN A 218 0.66 11.57 8.64
#